data_af817e19d6724a86dc462e3e0a188c30
#
_entry.id   af817e19d6724a86dc462e3e0a188c30
#
_cell.length_a   1.000
_cell.length_b   1.000
_cell.length_c   1.000
_cell.angle_alpha   90.00
_cell.angle_beta   90.00
_cell.angle_gamma   90.00
#
_symmetry.space_group_name_H-M   'P 1'
#
loop_
_entity.id
_entity.type
_entity.pdbx_description
1 polymer ?
#
loop_
_entity_poly.entity_id
_entity_poly.type
_entity_poly.pdbx_seq_one_letter_code
_entity_poly.pdbx_strand_id
1 'polypeptide(L)'
;MNKSQSVNKVDFFFDPMCPWAYQTSLWIREVRRLTGLEINWRFFSLEEVNRPEGKPHPWERPLAYGWSPLRVAARLRRRDMVLCDAWYAACGKALHTDGRKPHDPSIAKELLKSIGASADDWDAALADETTHDDVKADHFYVINELAGFGVPIVLFPAEGSRSEKAVFGPVVVPAPMGDQALALWDLTVAYTRVDGLYEIKTPKTPADLEFIGKAFTPYLQARDWQSIQNPAP
;
A
#
# COMPACT_ATOMS: atom_id res chain seq x y z
N MET A 1 -9.57 -24.38 24.68
CA MET A 1 -9.20 -23.33 23.73
C MET A 1 -8.01 -23.82 22.94
N ASN A 2 -8.22 -24.26 21.70
CA ASN A 2 -7.12 -24.61 20.80
C ASN A 2 -6.25 -23.36 20.63
N LYS A 3 -4.93 -23.47 20.88
CA LYS A 3 -3.96 -22.46 20.48
C LYS A 3 -4.10 -22.30 18.96
N SER A 4 -4.85 -21.30 18.54
CA SER A 4 -4.89 -20.84 17.16
C SER A 4 -3.43 -20.60 16.77
N GLN A 5 -2.94 -21.35 15.78
CA GLN A 5 -1.62 -21.07 15.19
C GLN A 5 -1.62 -19.59 14.83
N SER A 6 -0.74 -18.83 15.47
CA SER A 6 -0.67 -17.40 15.29
C SER A 6 0.00 -17.13 13.95
N VAL A 7 -0.68 -16.39 13.06
CA VAL A 7 -0.05 -15.86 11.84
C VAL A 7 1.03 -14.87 12.28
N ASN A 8 2.29 -15.18 11.99
CA ASN A 8 3.44 -14.40 12.44
C ASN A 8 3.99 -13.50 11.34
N LYS A 9 3.59 -13.72 10.08
CA LYS A 9 4.07 -13.00 8.91
C LYS A 9 2.98 -12.88 7.85
N VAL A 10 2.95 -11.73 7.17
CA VAL A 10 2.11 -11.49 5.98
C VAL A 10 2.85 -10.63 4.97
N ASP A 11 2.44 -10.73 3.68
CA ASP A 11 2.78 -9.73 2.69
C ASP A 11 1.67 -8.68 2.63
N PHE A 12 2.05 -7.41 2.58
CA PHE A 12 1.12 -6.30 2.43
C PHE A 12 1.42 -5.55 1.14
N PHE A 13 0.51 -5.65 0.18
CA PHE A 13 0.64 -4.92 -1.09
C PHE A 13 0.03 -3.53 -0.96
N PHE A 14 0.78 -2.53 -1.42
CA PHE A 14 0.40 -1.12 -1.31
C PHE A 14 0.74 -0.30 -2.55
N ASP A 15 0.01 0.78 -2.70
CA ASP A 15 0.40 1.95 -3.48
C ASP A 15 0.39 3.16 -2.53
N PRO A 16 1.47 3.93 -2.42
CA PRO A 16 1.51 5.10 -1.53
C PRO A 16 0.45 6.15 -1.87
N MET A 17 -0.09 6.11 -3.09
CA MET A 17 -1.15 7.03 -3.55
C MET A 17 -2.57 6.57 -3.15
N CYS A 18 -2.74 5.35 -2.61
CA CYS A 18 -4.04 4.82 -2.23
C CYS A 18 -4.45 5.24 -0.80
N PRO A 19 -5.52 6.04 -0.62
CA PRO A 19 -5.94 6.46 0.72
C PRO A 19 -6.45 5.29 1.57
N TRP A 20 -7.07 4.29 0.95
CA TRP A 20 -7.54 3.08 1.63
C TRP A 20 -6.38 2.21 2.10
N ALA A 21 -5.38 1.96 1.23
CA ALA A 21 -4.18 1.22 1.60
C ALA A 21 -3.41 1.94 2.72
N TYR A 22 -3.37 3.27 2.71
CA TYR A 22 -2.77 4.05 3.78
C TYR A 22 -3.48 3.80 5.12
N GLN A 23 -4.81 3.90 5.19
CA GLN A 23 -5.57 3.65 6.42
C GLN A 23 -5.35 2.21 6.92
N THR A 24 -5.43 1.24 6.03
CA THR A 24 -5.18 -0.17 6.38
C THR A 24 -3.74 -0.40 6.84
N SER A 25 -2.78 0.35 6.29
CA SER A 25 -1.38 0.28 6.72
C SER A 25 -1.16 0.81 8.14
N LEU A 26 -1.93 1.81 8.58
CA LEU A 26 -1.91 2.27 9.96
C LEU A 26 -2.42 1.17 10.90
N TRP A 27 -3.52 0.52 10.52
CA TRP A 27 -4.07 -0.59 11.29
C TRP A 27 -3.09 -1.77 11.41
N ILE A 28 -2.50 -2.24 10.30
CA ILE A 28 -1.63 -3.42 10.35
C ILE A 28 -0.30 -3.13 11.09
N ARG A 29 0.18 -1.88 11.06
CA ARG A 29 1.30 -1.45 11.91
C ARG A 29 0.94 -1.45 13.39
N GLU A 30 -0.29 -1.11 13.74
CA GLU A 30 -0.76 -1.23 15.12
C GLU A 30 -0.85 -2.71 15.55
N VAL A 31 -1.35 -3.60 14.69
CA VAL A 31 -1.32 -5.05 14.94
C VAL A 31 0.12 -5.52 15.16
N ARG A 32 1.08 -5.09 14.31
CA ARG A 32 2.50 -5.42 14.49
C ARG A 32 3.03 -4.95 15.84
N ARG A 33 2.69 -3.74 16.25
CA ARG A 33 3.11 -3.19 17.55
C ARG A 33 2.60 -4.02 18.72
N LEU A 34 1.39 -4.58 18.61
CA LEU A 34 0.73 -5.34 19.68
C LEU A 34 1.12 -6.82 19.70
N THR A 35 1.46 -7.41 18.56
CA THR A 35 1.64 -8.86 18.40
C THR A 35 3.04 -9.29 17.99
N GLY A 36 3.85 -8.38 17.47
CA GLY A 36 5.13 -8.71 16.84
C GLY A 36 5.00 -9.25 15.42
N LEU A 37 3.83 -9.08 14.75
CA LEU A 37 3.59 -9.50 13.37
C LEU A 37 4.70 -8.99 12.44
N GLU A 38 5.30 -9.84 11.64
CA GLU A 38 6.21 -9.45 10.56
C GLU A 38 5.41 -9.05 9.32
N ILE A 39 5.72 -7.89 8.74
CA ILE A 39 5.07 -7.38 7.53
C ILE A 39 6.13 -7.24 6.44
N ASN A 40 5.93 -7.96 5.36
CA ASN A 40 6.71 -7.80 4.13
C ASN A 40 5.95 -6.84 3.20
N TRP A 41 6.52 -5.66 2.96
CA TRP A 41 5.90 -4.63 2.13
C TRP A 41 6.18 -4.90 0.65
N ARG A 42 5.11 -5.02 -0.13
CA ARG A 42 5.15 -5.32 -1.56
C ARG A 42 4.37 -4.28 -2.38
N PHE A 43 4.67 -4.17 -3.64
CA PHE A 43 4.23 -3.06 -4.50
C PHE A 43 3.04 -3.43 -5.37
N PHE A 44 2.15 -2.46 -5.53
CA PHE A 44 1.11 -2.50 -6.54
C PHE A 44 0.93 -1.09 -7.11
N SER A 45 0.73 -0.94 -8.40
CA SER A 45 0.54 0.37 -9.03
C SER A 45 -0.90 0.60 -9.45
N LEU A 46 -1.59 1.49 -8.75
CA LEU A 46 -2.89 2.00 -9.17
C LEU A 46 -2.79 2.86 -10.43
N GLU A 47 -1.65 3.51 -10.64
CA GLU A 47 -1.40 4.30 -11.84
C GLU A 47 -1.41 3.43 -13.09
N GLU A 48 -0.81 2.23 -13.04
CA GLU A 48 -0.84 1.28 -14.15
C GLU A 48 -2.24 0.69 -14.35
N VAL A 49 -2.87 0.20 -13.29
CA VAL A 49 -4.20 -0.43 -13.40
C VAL A 49 -5.27 0.53 -13.93
N ASN A 50 -5.16 1.81 -13.59
CA ASN A 50 -6.11 2.83 -14.04
C ASN A 50 -5.61 3.59 -15.29
N ARG A 51 -4.53 3.13 -15.93
CA ARG A 51 -3.98 3.75 -17.12
C ARG A 51 -4.99 3.68 -18.27
N PRO A 52 -5.35 4.81 -18.88
CA PRO A 52 -6.21 4.79 -20.06
C PRO A 52 -5.54 4.05 -21.21
N GLU A 53 -6.35 3.35 -22.00
CA GLU A 53 -5.86 2.63 -23.19
C GLU A 53 -5.12 3.60 -24.14
N GLY A 54 -3.98 3.14 -24.69
CA GLY A 54 -3.13 3.92 -25.60
C GLY A 54 -2.26 4.98 -24.93
N LYS A 55 -2.29 5.12 -23.60
CA LYS A 55 -1.37 6.00 -22.88
C LYS A 55 -0.10 5.26 -22.48
N PRO A 56 1.07 5.97 -22.38
CA PRO A 56 2.32 5.38 -21.94
C PRO A 56 2.20 4.72 -20.57
N HIS A 57 2.90 3.62 -20.38
CA HIS A 57 3.03 3.00 -19.07
C HIS A 57 3.81 3.90 -18.11
N PRO A 58 3.59 3.81 -16.78
CA PRO A 58 4.32 4.64 -15.83
C PRO A 58 5.86 4.42 -15.88
N TRP A 59 6.32 3.25 -16.29
CA TRP A 59 7.75 2.95 -16.49
C TRP A 59 8.34 3.50 -17.80
N GLU A 60 7.52 4.01 -18.71
CA GLU A 60 7.96 4.67 -19.93
C GLU A 60 8.12 6.19 -19.75
N ARG A 61 7.81 6.69 -18.56
CA ARG A 61 7.84 8.12 -18.24
C ARG A 61 9.00 8.46 -17.30
N PRO A 62 9.68 9.61 -17.50
CA PRO A 62 10.78 10.04 -16.62
C PRO A 62 10.32 10.22 -15.15
N LEU A 63 9.08 10.66 -14.96
CA LEU A 63 8.44 10.85 -13.67
C LEU A 63 6.99 10.38 -13.74
N ALA A 64 6.56 9.63 -12.76
CA ALA A 64 5.22 9.09 -12.66
C ALA A 64 4.67 9.29 -11.24
N TYR A 65 3.38 9.56 -11.15
CA TYR A 65 2.68 9.95 -9.93
C TYR A 65 2.82 8.93 -8.79
N GLY A 66 2.50 7.66 -9.06
CA GLY A 66 2.60 6.57 -8.08
C GLY A 66 3.86 5.73 -8.26
N TRP A 67 4.28 5.53 -9.51
CA TRP A 67 5.37 4.64 -9.85
C TRP A 67 6.74 5.13 -9.35
N SER A 68 7.03 6.43 -9.46
CA SER A 68 8.31 6.98 -8.99
C SER A 68 8.51 6.79 -7.48
N PRO A 69 7.54 7.09 -6.58
CA PRO A 69 7.62 6.72 -5.18
C PRO A 69 7.78 5.21 -4.92
N LEU A 70 7.16 4.34 -5.74
CA LEU A 70 7.35 2.89 -5.63
C LEU A 70 8.77 2.46 -5.99
N ARG A 71 9.42 3.08 -6.99
CA ARG A 71 10.82 2.84 -7.31
C ARG A 71 11.76 3.21 -6.17
N VAL A 72 11.49 4.31 -5.49
CA VAL A 72 12.22 4.69 -4.26
C VAL A 72 12.02 3.64 -3.17
N ALA A 73 10.78 3.20 -2.96
CA ALA A 73 10.48 2.12 -2.01
C ALA A 73 11.25 0.83 -2.37
N ALA A 74 11.33 0.47 -3.65
CA ALA A 74 12.08 -0.71 -4.14
C ALA A 74 13.58 -0.61 -3.81
N ARG A 75 14.20 0.53 -4.10
CA ARG A 75 15.60 0.79 -3.77
C ARG A 75 15.86 0.69 -2.26
N LEU A 76 14.98 1.28 -1.44
CA LEU A 76 15.10 1.22 0.03
C LEU A 76 14.88 -0.20 0.54
N ARG A 77 13.92 -0.95 -0.01
CA ARG A 77 13.63 -2.36 0.34
C ARG A 77 14.83 -3.27 0.11
N ARG A 78 15.59 -3.06 -0.95
CA ARG A 78 16.84 -3.80 -1.23
C ARG A 78 17.89 -3.62 -0.13
N ARG A 79 17.86 -2.50 0.57
CA ARG A 79 18.77 -2.20 1.68
C ARG A 79 18.23 -2.69 3.02
N ASP A 80 16.98 -2.34 3.32
CA ASP A 80 16.32 -2.68 4.56
C ASP A 80 14.80 -2.52 4.41
N MET A 81 14.03 -3.54 4.80
CA MET A 81 12.57 -3.48 4.84
C MET A 81 12.05 -2.40 5.80
N VAL A 82 12.80 -2.06 6.86
CA VAL A 82 12.47 -0.98 7.79
C VAL A 82 12.49 0.38 7.08
N LEU A 83 13.44 0.61 6.18
CA LEU A 83 13.48 1.83 5.36
C LEU A 83 12.32 1.89 4.38
N CYS A 84 11.95 0.77 3.77
CA CYS A 84 10.77 0.68 2.89
C CYS A 84 9.49 1.03 3.64
N ASP A 85 9.29 0.45 4.84
CA ASP A 85 8.17 0.75 5.71
C ASP A 85 8.11 2.24 6.11
N ALA A 86 9.25 2.78 6.54
CA ALA A 86 9.36 4.19 6.94
C ALA A 86 9.04 5.14 5.76
N TRP A 87 9.53 4.82 4.56
CA TRP A 87 9.22 5.56 3.34
C TRP A 87 7.74 5.53 3.02
N TYR A 88 7.12 4.34 3.03
CA TYR A 88 5.67 4.23 2.81
C TYR A 88 4.88 5.03 3.85
N ALA A 89 5.25 4.95 5.13
CA ALA A 89 4.60 5.71 6.19
C ALA A 89 4.74 7.23 5.97
N ALA A 90 5.94 7.71 5.59
CA ALA A 90 6.20 9.12 5.33
C ALA A 90 5.43 9.64 4.12
N CYS A 91 5.44 8.91 2.99
CA CYS A 91 4.64 9.24 1.80
C CYS A 91 3.15 9.26 2.12
N GLY A 92 2.66 8.25 2.81
CA GLY A 92 1.26 8.14 3.19
C GLY A 92 0.82 9.30 4.08
N LYS A 93 1.62 9.64 5.11
CA LYS A 93 1.33 10.80 5.96
C LYS A 93 1.37 12.11 5.17
N ALA A 94 2.39 12.31 4.34
CA ALA A 94 2.52 13.52 3.54
C ALA A 94 1.29 13.74 2.65
N LEU A 95 0.85 12.71 1.90
CA LEU A 95 -0.26 12.84 0.97
C LEU A 95 -1.62 12.84 1.66
N HIS A 96 -1.87 11.87 2.54
CA HIS A 96 -3.21 11.60 3.06
C HIS A 96 -3.57 12.38 4.33
N THR A 97 -2.57 12.93 5.02
CA THR A 97 -2.78 13.71 6.25
C THR A 97 -2.38 15.18 6.06
N ASP A 98 -1.22 15.42 5.46
CA ASP A 98 -0.63 16.76 5.39
C ASP A 98 -0.96 17.47 4.05
N GLY A 99 -1.56 16.79 3.07
CA GLY A 99 -1.89 17.35 1.76
C GLY A 99 -0.66 17.74 0.91
N ARG A 100 0.49 17.05 1.13
CA ARG A 100 1.75 17.27 0.41
C ARG A 100 1.94 16.19 -0.65
N LYS A 101 2.65 16.51 -1.72
CA LYS A 101 2.83 15.62 -2.89
C LYS A 101 4.13 14.83 -2.81
N PRO A 102 4.14 13.56 -2.34
CA PRO A 102 5.38 12.77 -2.19
C PRO A 102 6.03 12.39 -3.53
N HIS A 103 5.35 12.60 -4.66
CA HIS A 103 5.90 12.45 -5.99
C HIS A 103 6.63 13.71 -6.51
N ASP A 104 6.52 14.84 -5.82
CA ASP A 104 7.35 16.01 -6.07
C ASP A 104 8.77 15.73 -5.58
N PRO A 105 9.82 15.88 -6.43
CA PRO A 105 11.19 15.58 -6.04
C PRO A 105 11.68 16.32 -4.81
N SER A 106 11.26 17.57 -4.60
CA SER A 106 11.67 18.37 -3.44
C SER A 106 11.07 17.80 -2.15
N ILE A 107 9.79 17.46 -2.17
CA ILE A 107 9.08 16.85 -1.05
C ILE A 107 9.63 15.44 -0.79
N ALA A 108 9.82 14.63 -1.83
CA ALA A 108 10.39 13.30 -1.72
C ALA A 108 11.76 13.30 -1.01
N LYS A 109 12.66 14.19 -1.43
CA LYS A 109 14.00 14.36 -0.82
C LYS A 109 13.94 14.79 0.65
N GLU A 110 12.97 15.62 1.00
CA GLU A 110 12.72 16.02 2.38
C GLU A 110 12.22 14.83 3.23
N LEU A 111 11.27 14.06 2.69
CA LEU A 111 10.74 12.87 3.35
C LEU A 111 11.83 11.80 3.55
N LEU A 112 12.70 11.57 2.55
CA LEU A 112 13.84 10.66 2.70
C LEU A 112 14.74 11.06 3.87
N LYS A 113 15.10 12.34 3.97
CA LYS A 113 15.89 12.84 5.12
C LYS A 113 15.18 12.61 6.45
N SER A 114 13.87 12.79 6.51
CA SER A 114 13.08 12.64 7.73
C SER A 114 13.07 11.21 8.29
N ILE A 115 13.32 10.21 7.45
CA ILE A 115 13.40 8.80 7.82
C ILE A 115 14.85 8.28 7.96
N GLY A 116 15.86 9.17 7.92
CA GLY A 116 17.27 8.82 8.01
C GLY A 116 17.87 8.23 6.74
N ALA A 117 17.18 8.34 5.60
CA ALA A 117 17.72 7.98 4.27
C ALA A 117 18.41 9.18 3.59
N SER A 118 19.16 8.93 2.52
CA SER A 118 19.76 10.01 1.74
C SER A 118 18.73 10.66 0.81
N ALA A 119 18.78 11.98 0.69
CA ALA A 119 18.01 12.68 -0.34
C ALA A 119 18.35 12.19 -1.76
N ASP A 120 19.58 11.73 -1.97
CA ASP A 120 20.05 11.22 -3.24
C ASP A 120 19.42 9.88 -3.62
N ASP A 121 18.80 9.19 -2.66
CA ASP A 121 18.06 7.94 -2.94
C ASP A 121 16.90 8.16 -3.92
N TRP A 122 16.34 9.37 -4.00
CA TRP A 122 15.35 9.72 -5.03
C TRP A 122 15.95 9.62 -6.43
N ASP A 123 16.99 10.40 -6.70
CA ASP A 123 17.61 10.44 -8.04
C ASP A 123 18.25 9.08 -8.39
N ALA A 124 18.88 8.44 -7.42
CA ALA A 124 19.48 7.13 -7.59
C ALA A 124 18.45 6.02 -7.87
N ALA A 125 17.26 6.08 -7.28
CA ALA A 125 16.19 5.14 -7.60
C ALA A 125 15.66 5.34 -9.02
N LEU A 126 15.52 6.59 -9.46
CA LEU A 126 15.03 6.91 -10.79
C LEU A 126 16.09 6.73 -11.91
N ALA A 127 17.36 6.69 -11.56
CA ALA A 127 18.44 6.37 -12.48
C ALA A 127 18.70 4.85 -12.60
N ASP A 128 18.27 4.07 -11.61
CA ASP A 128 18.44 2.60 -11.59
C ASP A 128 17.25 1.92 -12.26
N GLU A 129 17.38 1.59 -13.54
CA GLU A 129 16.32 0.92 -14.33
C GLU A 129 15.83 -0.39 -13.69
N THR A 130 16.68 -1.08 -12.91
CA THR A 130 16.30 -2.34 -12.27
C THR A 130 15.26 -2.17 -11.16
N THR A 131 15.05 -0.94 -10.65
CA THR A 131 13.95 -0.66 -9.71
C THR A 131 12.57 -0.82 -10.36
N HIS A 132 12.48 -0.68 -11.69
CA HIS A 132 11.26 -1.01 -12.43
C HIS A 132 10.92 -2.49 -12.30
N ASP A 133 11.92 -3.37 -12.36
CA ASP A 133 11.71 -4.82 -12.31
C ASP A 133 11.16 -5.25 -10.96
N ASP A 134 11.65 -4.67 -9.86
CA ASP A 134 11.11 -4.94 -8.53
C ASP A 134 9.63 -4.56 -8.40
N VAL A 135 9.27 -3.38 -8.92
CA VAL A 135 7.88 -2.91 -8.86
C VAL A 135 6.99 -3.75 -9.77
N LYS A 136 7.46 -4.05 -11.00
CA LYS A 136 6.74 -4.91 -11.96
C LYS A 136 6.54 -6.31 -11.41
N ALA A 137 7.56 -6.91 -10.80
CA ALA A 137 7.48 -8.26 -10.26
C ALA A 137 6.36 -8.39 -9.22
N ASP A 138 6.26 -7.46 -8.27
CA ASP A 138 5.19 -7.46 -7.29
C ASP A 138 3.82 -7.11 -7.89
N HIS A 139 3.77 -6.12 -8.77
CA HIS A 139 2.54 -5.69 -9.43
C HIS A 139 1.91 -6.81 -10.25
N PHE A 140 2.70 -7.43 -11.13
CA PHE A 140 2.20 -8.52 -11.98
C PHE A 140 1.95 -9.82 -11.23
N TYR A 141 2.65 -10.07 -10.12
CA TYR A 141 2.30 -11.16 -9.23
C TYR A 141 0.87 -11.00 -8.70
N VAL A 142 0.47 -9.80 -8.27
CA VAL A 142 -0.90 -9.52 -7.84
C VAL A 142 -1.90 -9.74 -8.96
N ILE A 143 -1.61 -9.27 -10.17
CA ILE A 143 -2.52 -9.39 -11.32
C ILE A 143 -2.66 -10.85 -11.75
N ASN A 144 -1.55 -11.54 -11.94
CA ASN A 144 -1.51 -12.85 -12.60
C ASN A 144 -1.79 -14.02 -11.64
N GLU A 145 -1.27 -13.94 -10.40
CA GLU A 145 -1.35 -15.06 -9.45
C GLU A 145 -2.46 -14.88 -8.41
N LEU A 146 -2.76 -13.62 -8.03
CA LEU A 146 -3.76 -13.35 -7.01
C LEU A 146 -5.10 -12.85 -7.57
N ALA A 147 -5.20 -12.64 -8.88
CA ALA A 147 -6.36 -12.02 -9.54
C ALA A 147 -6.73 -10.65 -8.90
N GLY A 148 -5.74 -9.93 -8.38
CA GLY A 148 -5.93 -8.67 -7.69
C GLY A 148 -6.15 -7.52 -8.67
N PHE A 149 -7.01 -6.59 -8.27
CA PHE A 149 -7.43 -5.43 -9.08
C PHE A 149 -7.15 -4.10 -8.40
N GLY A 150 -6.58 -4.11 -7.21
CA GLY A 150 -6.30 -2.92 -6.42
C GLY A 150 -5.66 -3.23 -5.06
N VAL A 151 -5.53 -2.24 -4.21
CA VAL A 151 -4.96 -2.33 -2.86
C VAL A 151 -5.86 -1.63 -1.83
N PRO A 152 -5.78 -2.01 -0.53
CA PRO A 152 -4.80 -2.90 0.10
C PRO A 152 -5.07 -4.39 -0.17
N ILE A 153 -4.00 -5.18 -0.24
CA ILE A 153 -4.09 -6.64 -0.20
C ILE A 153 -3.18 -7.14 0.92
N VAL A 154 -3.71 -8.03 1.75
CA VAL A 154 -2.95 -8.79 2.74
C VAL A 154 -2.88 -10.24 2.26
N LEU A 155 -1.68 -10.72 1.98
CA LEU A 155 -1.43 -12.11 1.59
C LEU A 155 -0.98 -12.89 2.83
N PHE A 156 -1.78 -13.86 3.20
CA PHE A 156 -1.50 -14.81 4.28
C PHE A 156 -0.74 -16.01 3.70
N PRO A 157 0.38 -16.42 4.31
CA PRO A 157 1.16 -17.54 3.80
C PRO A 157 0.40 -18.86 3.91
N ALA A 158 0.83 -19.83 3.12
CA ALA A 158 0.37 -21.20 3.26
C ALA A 158 0.70 -21.72 4.67
N GLU A 159 -0.23 -22.46 5.27
CA GLU A 159 -0.07 -23.01 6.61
C GLU A 159 -0.67 -24.42 6.71
N GLY A 160 0.17 -25.41 7.00
CA GLY A 160 -0.25 -26.81 7.02
C GLY A 160 -0.72 -27.28 5.64
N SER A 161 -1.97 -27.73 5.53
CA SER A 161 -2.60 -28.12 4.26
C SER A 161 -3.28 -26.95 3.53
N ARG A 162 -3.30 -25.75 4.12
CA ARG A 162 -3.93 -24.56 3.53
C ARG A 162 -2.96 -23.87 2.60
N SER A 163 -3.43 -23.56 1.37
CA SER A 163 -2.72 -22.70 0.44
C SER A 163 -2.67 -21.25 0.95
N GLU A 164 -1.79 -20.45 0.40
CA GLU A 164 -1.80 -19.01 0.66
C GLU A 164 -3.17 -18.38 0.31
N LYS A 165 -3.55 -17.34 1.02
CA LYS A 165 -4.83 -16.65 0.84
C LYS A 165 -4.63 -15.14 0.76
N ALA A 166 -4.94 -14.55 -0.38
CA ALA A 166 -5.01 -13.12 -0.54
C ALA A 166 -6.36 -12.58 -0.05
N VAL A 167 -6.32 -11.51 0.73
CA VAL A 167 -7.50 -10.77 1.18
C VAL A 167 -7.40 -9.34 0.64
N PHE A 168 -8.34 -8.93 -0.20
CA PHE A 168 -8.50 -7.53 -0.58
C PHE A 168 -9.15 -6.78 0.59
N GLY A 169 -8.36 -5.98 1.28
CA GLY A 169 -8.78 -5.33 2.51
C GLY A 169 -7.93 -5.75 3.71
N PRO A 170 -8.48 -5.52 4.93
CA PRO A 170 -9.74 -4.84 5.23
C PRO A 170 -9.72 -3.37 4.79
N VAL A 171 -10.84 -2.87 4.26
CA VAL A 171 -11.00 -1.47 3.86
C VAL A 171 -11.63 -0.72 5.02
N VAL A 172 -10.85 0.11 5.69
CA VAL A 172 -11.23 0.77 6.95
C VAL A 172 -10.95 2.27 6.91
N VAL A 173 -11.75 3.06 7.59
CA VAL A 173 -11.53 4.47 7.94
C VAL A 173 -12.44 4.87 9.11
N PRO A 174 -11.89 5.46 10.20
CA PRO A 174 -10.46 5.55 10.51
C PRO A 174 -9.84 4.17 10.80
N ALA A 175 -8.51 4.10 10.77
CA ALA A 175 -7.79 2.89 11.16
C ALA A 175 -8.07 2.55 12.63
N PRO A 176 -8.55 1.33 12.95
CA PRO A 176 -8.77 0.93 14.33
C PRO A 176 -7.47 0.75 15.09
N MET A 177 -7.47 1.05 16.38
CA MET A 177 -6.31 1.00 17.28
C MET A 177 -6.61 0.12 18.51
N GLY A 178 -5.56 -0.32 19.21
CA GLY A 178 -5.68 -1.10 20.45
C GLY A 178 -6.51 -2.38 20.26
N ASP A 179 -7.44 -2.63 21.15
CA ASP A 179 -8.28 -3.85 21.14
C ASP A 179 -9.12 -3.97 19.85
N GLN A 180 -9.56 -2.86 19.27
CA GLN A 180 -10.28 -2.89 18.01
C GLN A 180 -9.38 -3.32 16.84
N ALA A 181 -8.11 -2.96 16.87
CA ALA A 181 -7.14 -3.42 15.85
C ALA A 181 -6.94 -4.95 15.95
N LEU A 182 -6.85 -5.49 17.16
CA LEU A 182 -6.75 -6.94 17.38
C LEU A 182 -8.04 -7.66 16.99
N ALA A 183 -9.20 -7.13 17.33
CA ALA A 183 -10.48 -7.73 16.93
C ALA A 183 -10.63 -7.81 15.41
N LEU A 184 -10.23 -6.77 14.68
CA LEU A 184 -10.22 -6.78 13.21
C LEU A 184 -9.17 -7.76 12.66
N TRP A 185 -8.02 -7.88 13.32
CA TRP A 185 -6.99 -8.86 12.95
C TRP A 185 -7.51 -10.30 13.09
N ASP A 186 -8.11 -10.63 14.23
CA ASP A 186 -8.69 -11.96 14.48
C ASP A 186 -9.79 -12.30 13.48
N LEU A 187 -10.65 -11.32 13.14
CA LEU A 187 -11.66 -11.46 12.09
C LEU A 187 -11.01 -11.72 10.72
N THR A 188 -9.97 -10.98 10.37
CA THR A 188 -9.28 -11.13 9.09
C THR A 188 -8.59 -12.49 8.99
N VAL A 189 -7.95 -12.95 10.05
CA VAL A 189 -7.37 -14.30 10.12
C VAL A 189 -8.46 -15.37 10.05
N ALA A 190 -9.58 -15.21 10.77
CA ALA A 190 -10.69 -16.14 10.71
C ALA A 190 -11.30 -16.23 9.29
N TYR A 191 -11.44 -15.08 8.62
CA TYR A 191 -11.91 -15.00 7.24
C TYR A 191 -11.08 -15.88 6.29
N THR A 192 -9.76 -15.91 6.45
CA THR A 192 -8.89 -16.74 5.59
C THR A 192 -9.09 -18.24 5.74
N ARG A 193 -9.76 -18.68 6.82
CA ARG A 193 -10.00 -20.08 7.16
C ARG A 193 -11.32 -20.63 6.65
N VAL A 194 -12.14 -19.78 6.01
CA VAL A 194 -13.44 -20.17 5.46
C VAL A 194 -13.31 -20.32 3.94
N ASP A 195 -13.43 -21.56 3.47
CA ASP A 195 -13.40 -21.85 2.05
C ASP A 195 -14.67 -21.32 1.35
N GLY A 196 -14.50 -20.80 0.13
CA GLY A 196 -15.62 -20.27 -0.64
C GLY A 196 -16.16 -18.93 -0.15
N LEU A 197 -15.57 -18.30 0.84
CA LEU A 197 -15.92 -16.94 1.27
C LEU A 197 -15.08 -15.92 0.52
N TYR A 198 -15.71 -15.15 -0.36
CA TYR A 198 -15.03 -14.17 -1.23
C TYR A 198 -15.22 -12.73 -0.78
N GLU A 199 -16.35 -12.36 -0.19
CA GLU A 199 -16.61 -10.98 0.23
C GLU A 199 -17.55 -10.91 1.44
N ILE A 200 -17.25 -9.99 2.37
CA ILE A 200 -18.16 -9.47 3.39
C ILE A 200 -18.07 -7.95 3.29
N LYS A 201 -19.22 -7.29 3.09
CA LYS A 201 -19.23 -5.85 2.84
C LYS A 201 -20.36 -5.15 3.58
N THR A 202 -20.04 -4.04 4.23
CA THR A 202 -21.04 -3.14 4.81
C THR A 202 -21.43 -2.08 3.78
N PRO A 203 -22.72 -1.95 3.43
CA PRO A 203 -23.20 -0.84 2.61
C PRO A 203 -22.91 0.50 3.30
N LYS A 204 -22.49 1.48 2.51
CA LYS A 204 -22.21 2.83 3.03
C LYS A 204 -23.45 3.72 2.90
N THR A 205 -23.88 4.30 4.01
CA THR A 205 -24.94 5.33 4.04
C THR A 205 -24.41 6.66 3.49
N PRO A 206 -25.30 7.63 3.17
CA PRO A 206 -24.85 8.98 2.82
C PRO A 206 -23.98 9.64 3.91
N ALA A 207 -24.26 9.39 5.19
CA ALA A 207 -23.46 9.90 6.31
C ALA A 207 -22.05 9.28 6.33
N ASP A 208 -21.93 7.97 6.04
CA ASP A 208 -20.63 7.31 5.91
C ASP A 208 -19.82 7.89 4.75
N LEU A 209 -20.45 8.16 3.61
CA LEU A 209 -19.79 8.76 2.45
C LEU A 209 -19.30 10.18 2.75
N GLU A 210 -20.09 10.97 3.48
CA GLU A 210 -19.68 12.31 3.93
C GLU A 210 -18.48 12.24 4.89
N PHE A 211 -18.54 11.33 5.87
CA PHE A 211 -17.43 11.10 6.80
C PHE A 211 -16.15 10.69 6.08
N ILE A 212 -16.23 9.72 5.16
CA ILE A 212 -15.11 9.24 4.35
C ILE A 212 -14.55 10.40 3.50
N GLY A 213 -15.41 11.19 2.86
CA GLY A 213 -15.00 12.36 2.09
C GLY A 213 -14.22 13.38 2.92
N LYS A 214 -14.67 13.67 4.14
CA LYS A 214 -13.96 14.52 5.09
C LYS A 214 -12.61 13.94 5.49
N ALA A 215 -12.56 12.64 5.81
CA ALA A 215 -11.32 11.97 6.19
C ALA A 215 -10.26 11.98 5.08
N PHE A 216 -10.68 11.96 3.82
CA PHE A 216 -9.78 11.97 2.66
C PHE A 216 -9.57 13.37 2.05
N THR A 217 -10.06 14.43 2.67
CA THR A 217 -9.92 15.80 2.13
C THR A 217 -8.48 16.17 1.78
N PRO A 218 -7.44 15.94 2.63
CA PRO A 218 -6.07 16.29 2.27
C PRO A 218 -5.60 15.60 0.98
N TYR A 219 -5.87 14.30 0.86
CA TYR A 219 -5.58 13.54 -0.35
C TYR A 219 -6.32 14.08 -1.57
N LEU A 220 -7.62 14.35 -1.45
CA LEU A 220 -8.45 14.83 -2.56
C LEU A 220 -7.97 16.17 -3.10
N GLN A 221 -7.38 17.00 -2.26
CA GLN A 221 -6.80 18.32 -2.63
C GLN A 221 -5.40 18.18 -3.23
N ALA A 222 -4.60 17.23 -2.74
CA ALA A 222 -3.20 17.06 -3.14
C ALA A 222 -3.00 16.14 -4.33
N ARG A 223 -3.93 15.20 -4.60
CA ARG A 223 -3.80 14.23 -5.69
C ARG A 223 -3.67 14.92 -7.04
N ASP A 224 -2.78 14.42 -7.86
CA ASP A 224 -2.53 14.94 -9.20
C ASP A 224 -3.29 14.13 -10.25
N TRP A 225 -4.56 14.51 -10.48
CA TRP A 225 -5.39 13.86 -11.49
C TRP A 225 -4.91 14.07 -12.92
N GLN A 226 -4.20 15.15 -13.20
CA GLN A 226 -3.72 15.41 -14.55
C GLN A 226 -2.62 14.45 -14.94
N SER A 227 -1.68 14.18 -14.02
CA SER A 227 -0.62 13.19 -14.29
C SER A 227 -1.15 11.76 -14.34
N ILE A 228 -2.26 11.46 -13.65
CA ILE A 228 -2.91 10.15 -13.68
C ILE A 228 -3.72 9.96 -14.98
N GLN A 229 -4.56 10.95 -15.33
CA GLN A 229 -5.47 10.84 -16.47
C GLN A 229 -4.82 11.21 -17.80
N ASN A 230 -3.88 12.14 -17.78
CA ASN A 230 -3.12 12.61 -18.94
C ASN A 230 -1.64 12.63 -18.60
N PRO A 231 -0.99 11.46 -18.45
CA PRO A 231 0.43 11.43 -18.24
C PRO A 231 1.14 12.17 -19.38
N ALA A 232 2.16 12.96 -19.03
CA ALA A 232 3.03 13.59 -20.03
C ALA A 232 3.63 12.51 -20.94
N PRO A 233 3.79 12.77 -22.22
CA PRO A 233 4.37 11.83 -23.16
C PRO A 233 5.82 11.47 -22.80
#